data_37ca159642e3fb602f250c142ac812b4
#
_entry.id   37ca159642e3fb602f250c142ac812b4
#
_cell.length_a   1.000
_cell.length_b   1.000
_cell.length_c   1.000
_cell.angle_alpha   90.00
_cell.angle_beta   90.00
_cell.angle_gamma   90.00
#
_symmetry.space_group_name_H-M   'P 1'
#
loop_
_entity.id
_entity.type
_entity.pdbx_description
1 polymer ?
#
loop_
_entity_poly.entity_id
_entity_poly.type
_entity_poly.pdbx_seq_one_letter_code
_entity_poly.pdbx_strand_id
1 'polypeptide(L)'
;RIPNLLNRKTAPCGPFPVIIEVTTFKVIMVTKVDFETEAIEFGSGIAPKPVGVSIQIDDAPPRYYAFGHPTKNNCIESDAIEALAYVWDHELCFHHGKFDIGVAIQHWGFAWPKRWHDTMYLVYLDNPLLPTGLKPASERLLGMPPDEQEEVKDWLIANHVVPANSKEWGGSISRAPGDLVGRYCNGDVERTGKLFDLLYDKMLQRNMEVAYIRELELAPILYEAERVGVRIDRERLMRDIPVFEGMLEQCEALIRAKLGTDQIDTPAQMAKALTASGYTLRLTPTGRLSTSQDALMEAIQDDQPLLDLLQYRGACKTLLGTFMRPWVALSARDGHLHSSWNSVRSDHYGTRTGRLSCSTPNLQNVPTEFEFDYTGILSGFLPLPYMRVYILPDPGEVILAADYNGQEMRLLAHFAEGKALEVYRNDPRADFHQVAVELVERVSHLKLQRKQAKITGFSLIYGAGVGSLSEQLGVPMAEGRQIKMAYLKAMVGLQDFQDLVSARSEVKTWGGRIIPVEPAKHNEDGSVWSFNYKLVNHLIQGTAADQTKQSIIEYHKNPHYGRFLMTVHDENVTSVKLESLHAEMMALAQAMEGLPGFDVPFIVEMEWGYNWHELTSEEPNV
;
A
#
# COMPACT_ATOMS: atom_id res chain seq x y z
N ARG A 1 -33.54 11.73 11.48
CA ARG A 1 -33.03 12.55 10.34
C ARG A 1 -31.56 12.25 10.01
N ILE A 2 -30.72 11.88 10.98
CA ILE A 2 -29.27 11.60 10.82
C ILE A 2 -28.96 10.31 10.01
N PRO A 3 -29.68 9.17 10.12
CA PRO A 3 -29.39 7.97 9.35
C PRO A 3 -29.46 8.15 7.82
N ASN A 4 -30.30 9.06 7.34
CA ASN A 4 -30.42 9.35 5.91
C ASN A 4 -29.27 10.22 5.36
N LEU A 5 -28.54 10.94 6.21
CA LEU A 5 -27.47 11.84 5.82
C LEU A 5 -26.18 11.06 5.45
N LEU A 6 -25.80 10.08 6.26
CA LEU A 6 -24.65 9.23 5.95
C LEU A 6 -24.86 8.41 4.68
N ASN A 7 -26.09 7.93 4.45
CA ASN A 7 -26.41 7.24 3.19
C ASN A 7 -26.37 8.19 1.97
N ARG A 8 -26.64 9.48 2.14
CA ARG A 8 -26.47 10.49 1.07
C ARG A 8 -25.01 10.82 0.80
N LYS A 9 -24.16 10.86 1.84
CA LYS A 9 -22.73 11.20 1.71
C LYS A 9 -21.86 10.04 1.25
N THR A 10 -22.33 8.81 1.44
CA THR A 10 -21.69 7.60 0.92
C THR A 10 -22.31 7.12 -0.39
N ALA A 11 -23.37 7.78 -0.88
CA ALA A 11 -23.83 7.58 -2.24
C ALA A 11 -22.84 8.25 -3.19
N PRO A 12 -22.42 7.60 -4.28
CA PRO A 12 -21.60 8.27 -5.30
C PRO A 12 -22.34 9.52 -5.72
N CYS A 13 -21.74 10.68 -5.54
CA CYS A 13 -22.27 11.93 -6.07
C CYS A 13 -22.35 11.79 -7.57
N GLY A 14 -23.49 12.06 -8.12
CA GLY A 14 -23.95 12.07 -9.50
C GLY A 14 -23.00 11.60 -10.59
N PRO A 15 -23.41 11.25 -11.73
CA PRO A 15 -22.60 10.51 -12.67
C PRO A 15 -21.28 11.25 -12.89
N PHE A 16 -20.16 10.66 -12.45
CA PHE A 16 -18.96 10.83 -13.26
C PHE A 16 -19.44 10.62 -14.70
N PRO A 17 -19.07 11.45 -15.67
CA PRO A 17 -19.52 11.27 -17.04
C PRO A 17 -18.77 10.07 -17.66
N VAL A 18 -18.91 8.91 -17.05
CA VAL A 18 -18.72 7.63 -17.71
C VAL A 18 -20.13 7.29 -18.18
N ILE A 19 -20.45 7.72 -19.39
CA ILE A 19 -21.61 7.24 -20.12
C ILE A 19 -21.27 5.78 -20.47
N ILE A 20 -21.44 4.90 -19.50
CA ILE A 20 -21.75 3.51 -19.79
C ILE A 20 -23.27 3.52 -19.87
N GLU A 21 -23.79 3.51 -21.10
CA GLU A 21 -25.19 3.15 -21.33
C GLU A 21 -25.42 1.83 -20.60
N VAL A 22 -26.16 1.89 -19.49
CA VAL A 22 -26.70 0.71 -18.83
C VAL A 22 -27.74 0.13 -19.77
N THR A 23 -27.25 -0.56 -20.79
CA THR A 23 -28.09 -1.41 -21.63
C THR A 23 -28.34 -2.68 -20.86
N THR A 24 -29.61 -2.92 -20.54
CA THR A 24 -30.29 -4.22 -20.28
C THR A 24 -29.33 -5.39 -20.04
N PHE A 25 -29.54 -6.14 -18.93
CA PHE A 25 -28.90 -7.41 -18.56
C PHE A 25 -28.50 -8.24 -19.80
N LYS A 26 -27.36 -7.91 -20.38
CA LYS A 26 -26.73 -8.69 -21.42
C LYS A 26 -25.84 -9.67 -20.68
N VAL A 27 -26.03 -10.96 -20.91
CA VAL A 27 -25.03 -11.95 -20.54
C VAL A 27 -23.72 -11.47 -21.19
N ILE A 28 -22.80 -10.97 -20.38
CA ILE A 28 -21.50 -10.52 -20.87
C ILE A 28 -20.73 -11.82 -21.14
N MET A 29 -20.53 -12.12 -22.41
CA MET A 29 -19.68 -13.24 -22.82
C MET A 29 -18.23 -12.78 -22.70
N VAL A 30 -17.47 -13.39 -21.80
CA VAL A 30 -16.08 -13.02 -21.53
C VAL A 30 -15.13 -14.15 -21.91
N THR A 31 -14.02 -13.79 -22.51
CA THR A 31 -12.92 -14.72 -22.78
C THR A 31 -11.95 -14.70 -21.59
N LYS A 32 -11.77 -15.84 -20.94
CA LYS A 32 -10.88 -15.99 -19.79
C LYS A 32 -9.49 -16.37 -20.29
N VAL A 33 -8.46 -15.75 -19.71
CA VAL A 33 -7.05 -15.95 -20.09
C VAL A 33 -6.21 -16.08 -18.84
N ASP A 34 -5.25 -17.01 -18.86
CA ASP A 34 -4.28 -17.24 -17.79
C ASP A 34 -2.96 -17.72 -18.36
N PHE A 35 -1.85 -17.14 -17.93
CA PHE A 35 -0.50 -17.47 -18.39
C PHE A 35 0.26 -18.30 -17.37
N GLU A 36 0.98 -19.30 -17.87
CA GLU A 36 2.02 -19.98 -17.12
C GLU A 36 3.40 -19.54 -17.59
N THR A 37 4.29 -19.26 -16.65
CA THR A 37 5.57 -18.60 -16.93
C THR A 37 6.74 -19.28 -16.23
N GLU A 38 7.95 -18.90 -16.61
CA GLU A 38 9.14 -19.10 -15.79
C GLU A 38 9.04 -18.35 -14.46
N ALA A 39 10.00 -18.54 -13.57
CA ALA A 39 10.02 -17.89 -12.26
C ALA A 39 10.02 -16.35 -12.38
N ILE A 40 9.27 -15.69 -11.50
CA ILE A 40 9.23 -14.22 -11.41
C ILE A 40 10.54 -13.71 -10.79
N GLU A 41 11.19 -12.78 -11.47
CA GLU A 41 12.32 -12.02 -10.94
C GLU A 41 11.80 -10.70 -10.34
N PHE A 42 11.49 -10.75 -9.03
CA PHE A 42 10.95 -9.59 -8.33
C PHE A 42 11.89 -8.37 -8.37
N GLY A 43 11.32 -7.19 -8.62
CA GLY A 43 12.08 -5.94 -8.68
C GLY A 43 12.87 -5.73 -9.97
N SER A 44 12.69 -6.58 -10.99
CA SER A 44 13.35 -6.43 -12.28
C SER A 44 12.56 -5.53 -13.27
N GLY A 45 11.26 -5.32 -13.05
CA GLY A 45 10.37 -4.66 -14.03
C GLY A 45 10.15 -5.47 -15.32
N ILE A 46 10.67 -6.71 -15.37
CA ILE A 46 10.53 -7.62 -16.50
C ILE A 46 9.48 -8.67 -16.14
N ALA A 47 8.50 -8.84 -17.02
CA ALA A 47 7.59 -9.97 -16.92
C ALA A 47 8.33 -11.30 -17.17
N PRO A 48 8.03 -12.37 -16.43
CA PRO A 48 8.66 -13.67 -16.65
C PRO A 48 8.27 -14.22 -18.02
N LYS A 49 9.17 -15.02 -18.60
CA LYS A 49 8.94 -15.62 -19.92
C LYS A 49 7.77 -16.60 -19.89
N PRO A 50 6.78 -16.47 -20.80
CA PRO A 50 5.67 -17.42 -20.87
C PRO A 50 6.11 -18.79 -21.37
N VAL A 51 5.51 -19.85 -20.82
CA VAL A 51 5.70 -21.24 -21.25
C VAL A 51 4.42 -21.85 -21.78
N GLY A 52 3.29 -21.20 -21.51
CA GLY A 52 1.98 -21.56 -22.04
C GLY A 52 0.92 -20.55 -21.65
N VAL A 53 -0.24 -20.65 -22.30
CA VAL A 53 -1.41 -19.81 -22.03
C VAL A 53 -2.69 -20.64 -22.17
N SER A 54 -3.60 -20.51 -21.22
CA SER A 54 -4.96 -21.06 -21.32
C SER A 54 -5.94 -20.00 -21.78
N ILE A 55 -6.80 -20.35 -22.73
CA ILE A 55 -7.85 -19.49 -23.28
C ILE A 55 -9.18 -20.25 -23.21
N GLN A 56 -10.18 -19.61 -22.63
CA GLN A 56 -11.56 -20.09 -22.62
C GLN A 56 -12.49 -19.04 -23.22
N ILE A 57 -13.05 -19.34 -24.38
CA ILE A 57 -14.03 -18.47 -25.06
C ILE A 57 -15.42 -18.84 -24.52
N ASP A 58 -16.08 -17.89 -23.87
CA ASP A 58 -17.40 -18.06 -23.26
C ASP A 58 -17.45 -19.32 -22.37
N ASP A 59 -18.41 -20.23 -22.62
CA ASP A 59 -18.58 -21.49 -21.89
C ASP A 59 -17.92 -22.70 -22.59
N ALA A 60 -17.13 -22.47 -23.64
CA ALA A 60 -16.41 -23.55 -24.29
C ALA A 60 -15.36 -24.16 -23.35
N PRO A 61 -14.99 -25.43 -23.54
CA PRO A 61 -13.89 -26.00 -22.77
C PRO A 61 -12.60 -25.18 -22.91
N PRO A 62 -11.86 -24.89 -21.82
CA PRO A 62 -10.60 -24.19 -21.91
C PRO A 62 -9.56 -24.98 -22.69
N ARG A 63 -8.69 -24.27 -23.40
CA ARG A 63 -7.59 -24.84 -24.16
C ARG A 63 -6.28 -24.25 -23.74
N TYR A 64 -5.38 -25.09 -23.26
CA TYR A 64 -4.00 -24.72 -22.95
C TYR A 64 -3.10 -24.88 -24.17
N TYR A 65 -2.36 -23.84 -24.50
CA TYR A 65 -1.34 -23.80 -25.54
C TYR A 65 0.03 -23.93 -24.87
N ALA A 66 0.56 -25.14 -24.80
CA ALA A 66 1.84 -25.47 -24.19
C ALA A 66 2.95 -25.42 -25.24
N PHE A 67 3.97 -24.57 -25.06
CA PHE A 67 5.07 -24.40 -26.03
C PHE A 67 6.46 -24.33 -25.37
N GLY A 68 6.58 -23.90 -24.11
CA GLY A 68 7.85 -23.66 -23.41
C GLY A 68 8.21 -24.71 -22.35
N HIS A 69 7.47 -25.79 -22.21
CA HIS A 69 7.76 -26.85 -21.24
C HIS A 69 8.84 -27.81 -21.71
N PRO A 70 9.54 -28.53 -20.80
CA PRO A 70 10.56 -29.50 -21.18
C PRO A 70 10.02 -30.65 -22.02
N THR A 71 8.75 -31.05 -21.80
CA THR A 71 8.09 -32.14 -22.49
C THR A 71 6.59 -31.87 -22.64
N LYS A 72 5.92 -32.62 -23.51
CA LYS A 72 4.46 -32.59 -23.69
C LYS A 72 3.91 -31.22 -24.11
N ASN A 73 4.66 -30.48 -24.92
CA ASN A 73 4.12 -29.32 -25.63
C ASN A 73 3.15 -29.78 -26.71
N ASN A 74 2.12 -28.99 -26.99
CA ASN A 74 1.09 -29.29 -27.96
C ASN A 74 1.04 -28.30 -29.13
N CYS A 75 1.85 -27.26 -29.10
CA CYS A 75 1.96 -26.25 -30.14
C CYS A 75 3.37 -25.60 -30.13
N ILE A 76 3.64 -24.72 -31.07
CA ILE A 76 4.77 -23.78 -31.03
C ILE A 76 4.28 -22.42 -30.50
N GLU A 77 5.19 -21.56 -30.05
CA GLU A 77 4.83 -20.28 -29.44
C GLU A 77 3.98 -19.39 -30.38
N SER A 78 4.27 -19.38 -31.68
CA SER A 78 3.46 -18.62 -32.67
C SER A 78 1.99 -19.02 -32.71
N ASP A 79 1.68 -20.29 -32.49
CA ASP A 79 0.28 -20.76 -32.47
C ASP A 79 -0.46 -20.19 -31.25
N ALA A 80 0.22 -20.09 -30.13
CA ALA A 80 -0.32 -19.48 -28.92
C ALA A 80 -0.54 -17.96 -29.10
N ILE A 81 0.42 -17.27 -29.74
CA ILE A 81 0.29 -15.84 -30.08
C ILE A 81 -0.91 -15.61 -31.01
N GLU A 82 -1.07 -16.41 -32.07
CA GLU A 82 -2.20 -16.29 -32.99
C GLU A 82 -3.54 -16.54 -32.28
N ALA A 83 -3.60 -17.55 -31.43
CA ALA A 83 -4.80 -17.86 -30.66
C ALA A 83 -5.18 -16.71 -29.69
N LEU A 84 -4.20 -16.11 -29.03
CA LEU A 84 -4.45 -14.96 -28.15
C LEU A 84 -4.83 -13.72 -28.96
N ALA A 85 -4.17 -13.45 -30.09
CA ALA A 85 -4.47 -12.33 -30.97
C ALA A 85 -5.92 -12.38 -31.50
N TYR A 86 -6.42 -13.57 -31.79
CA TYR A 86 -7.80 -13.76 -32.23
C TYR A 86 -8.83 -13.28 -31.19
N VAL A 87 -8.52 -13.40 -29.89
CA VAL A 87 -9.45 -13.04 -28.80
C VAL A 87 -9.10 -11.71 -28.10
N TRP A 88 -7.98 -11.06 -28.42
CA TRP A 88 -7.49 -9.89 -27.66
C TRP A 88 -8.42 -8.67 -27.70
N ASP A 89 -9.23 -8.54 -28.73
CA ASP A 89 -10.26 -7.50 -28.83
C ASP A 89 -11.62 -7.92 -28.24
N HIS A 90 -11.75 -9.12 -27.67
CA HIS A 90 -12.93 -9.56 -26.92
C HIS A 90 -13.03 -8.83 -25.57
N GLU A 91 -14.11 -9.10 -24.84
CA GLU A 91 -14.20 -8.81 -23.40
C GLU A 91 -13.35 -9.85 -22.67
N LEU A 92 -12.19 -9.45 -22.14
CA LEU A 92 -11.25 -10.37 -21.49
C LEU A 92 -11.51 -10.45 -19.99
N CYS A 93 -11.21 -11.59 -19.37
CA CYS A 93 -11.28 -11.77 -17.93
C CYS A 93 -10.05 -12.53 -17.41
N PHE A 94 -9.45 -12.00 -16.37
CA PHE A 94 -8.26 -12.52 -15.72
C PHE A 94 -8.49 -12.68 -14.21
N HIS A 95 -7.56 -13.31 -13.54
CA HIS A 95 -7.39 -13.20 -12.10
C HIS A 95 -5.99 -12.65 -11.81
N HIS A 96 -5.88 -11.40 -11.32
CA HIS A 96 -4.65 -10.63 -11.22
C HIS A 96 -4.09 -10.22 -12.60
N GLY A 97 -4.97 -9.74 -13.47
CA GLY A 97 -4.73 -9.52 -14.90
C GLY A 97 -3.58 -8.56 -15.23
N LYS A 98 -3.17 -7.66 -14.31
CA LYS A 98 -1.99 -6.82 -14.52
C LYS A 98 -0.74 -7.66 -14.81
N PHE A 99 -0.61 -8.86 -14.20
CA PHE A 99 0.48 -9.79 -14.46
C PHE A 99 0.40 -10.38 -15.87
N ASP A 100 -0.73 -10.99 -16.23
CA ASP A 100 -0.91 -11.67 -17.53
C ASP A 100 -0.83 -10.70 -18.70
N ILE A 101 -1.47 -9.54 -18.57
CA ILE A 101 -1.40 -8.47 -19.56
C ILE A 101 0.05 -7.99 -19.71
N GLY A 102 0.79 -7.87 -18.61
CA GLY A 102 2.21 -7.52 -18.61
C GLY A 102 3.08 -8.53 -19.37
N VAL A 103 2.80 -9.83 -19.22
CA VAL A 103 3.46 -10.91 -19.98
C VAL A 103 3.16 -10.76 -21.48
N ALA A 104 1.90 -10.59 -21.85
CA ALA A 104 1.49 -10.42 -23.25
C ALA A 104 2.13 -9.18 -23.91
N ILE A 105 2.20 -8.06 -23.18
CA ILE A 105 2.80 -6.81 -23.68
C ILE A 105 4.31 -6.98 -23.87
N GLN A 106 5.03 -7.47 -22.86
CA GLN A 106 6.48 -7.46 -22.90
C GLN A 106 7.08 -8.53 -23.82
N HIS A 107 6.45 -9.70 -23.92
CA HIS A 107 6.99 -10.79 -24.72
C HIS A 107 6.39 -10.88 -26.13
N TRP A 108 5.11 -10.52 -26.29
CA TRP A 108 4.39 -10.68 -27.55
C TRP A 108 3.97 -9.37 -28.22
N GLY A 109 4.26 -8.22 -27.59
CA GLY A 109 4.02 -6.89 -28.18
C GLY A 109 2.54 -6.48 -28.25
N PHE A 110 1.66 -7.10 -27.46
CA PHE A 110 0.27 -6.68 -27.36
C PHE A 110 0.16 -5.27 -26.73
N ALA A 111 -0.92 -4.56 -27.05
CA ALA A 111 -1.30 -3.36 -26.34
C ALA A 111 -2.15 -3.72 -25.10
N TRP A 112 -2.29 -2.79 -24.15
CA TRP A 112 -3.23 -2.96 -23.04
C TRP A 112 -4.64 -3.19 -23.58
N PRO A 113 -5.39 -4.21 -23.11
CA PRO A 113 -6.71 -4.54 -23.65
C PRO A 113 -7.72 -3.42 -23.37
N LYS A 114 -8.57 -3.12 -24.35
CA LYS A 114 -9.57 -2.06 -24.24
C LYS A 114 -10.73 -2.42 -23.30
N ARG A 115 -11.07 -3.70 -23.23
CA ARG A 115 -12.17 -4.26 -22.43
C ARG A 115 -11.65 -5.46 -21.67
N TRP A 116 -11.62 -5.34 -20.37
CA TRP A 116 -11.10 -6.40 -19.53
C TRP A 116 -11.68 -6.35 -18.13
N HIS A 117 -11.63 -7.49 -17.46
CA HIS A 117 -12.09 -7.71 -16.11
C HIS A 117 -11.01 -8.41 -15.28
N ASP A 118 -11.07 -8.20 -13.97
CA ASP A 118 -10.20 -8.86 -13.01
C ASP A 118 -11.01 -9.39 -11.82
N THR A 119 -11.04 -10.71 -11.68
CA THR A 119 -11.78 -11.37 -10.62
C THR A 119 -11.13 -11.18 -9.25
N MET A 120 -9.83 -10.88 -9.16
CA MET A 120 -9.19 -10.52 -7.89
C MET A 120 -9.78 -9.22 -7.32
N TYR A 121 -10.07 -8.24 -8.19
CA TYR A 121 -10.77 -7.01 -7.76
C TYR A 121 -12.20 -7.29 -7.32
N LEU A 122 -12.93 -8.16 -8.00
CA LEU A 122 -14.27 -8.57 -7.60
C LEU A 122 -14.28 -9.30 -6.26
N VAL A 123 -13.33 -10.23 -6.03
CA VAL A 123 -13.17 -10.93 -4.75
C VAL A 123 -12.85 -9.94 -3.62
N TYR A 124 -11.98 -8.97 -3.88
CA TYR A 124 -11.65 -7.94 -2.91
C TYR A 124 -12.87 -7.06 -2.56
N LEU A 125 -13.65 -6.65 -3.57
CA LEU A 125 -14.86 -5.85 -3.35
C LEU A 125 -15.96 -6.63 -2.65
N ASP A 126 -16.02 -7.94 -2.84
CA ASP A 126 -16.95 -8.80 -2.11
C ASP A 126 -16.65 -8.81 -0.60
N ASN A 127 -15.38 -9.00 -0.23
CA ASN A 127 -14.94 -8.90 1.17
C ASN A 127 -13.44 -8.61 1.30
N PRO A 128 -13.03 -7.35 1.55
CA PRO A 128 -11.62 -6.96 1.65
C PRO A 128 -10.88 -7.54 2.88
N LEU A 129 -11.60 -8.20 3.79
CA LEU A 129 -11.01 -8.81 4.99
C LEU A 129 -10.49 -10.24 4.75
N LEU A 130 -10.90 -10.87 3.65
CA LEU A 130 -10.58 -12.26 3.32
C LEU A 130 -9.48 -12.35 2.24
N PRO A 131 -8.83 -13.53 2.12
CA PRO A 131 -7.88 -13.79 1.03
C PRO A 131 -8.51 -13.62 -0.35
N THR A 132 -7.75 -13.02 -1.28
CA THR A 132 -8.22 -12.71 -2.64
C THR A 132 -7.62 -13.59 -3.73
N GLY A 133 -6.64 -14.43 -3.40
CA GLY A 133 -6.05 -15.39 -4.34
C GLY A 133 -7.09 -16.33 -4.94
N LEU A 134 -6.86 -16.75 -6.19
CA LEU A 134 -7.80 -17.55 -6.98
C LEU A 134 -8.25 -18.82 -6.26
N LYS A 135 -7.29 -19.60 -5.73
CA LYS A 135 -7.59 -20.87 -5.06
C LYS A 135 -8.38 -20.70 -3.77
N PRO A 136 -7.95 -19.87 -2.80
CA PRO A 136 -8.71 -19.63 -1.57
C PRO A 136 -10.10 -19.04 -1.83
N ALA A 137 -10.22 -18.16 -2.83
CA ALA A 137 -11.52 -17.58 -3.20
C ALA A 137 -12.46 -18.62 -3.81
N SER A 138 -11.95 -19.46 -4.72
CA SER A 138 -12.74 -20.51 -5.39
C SER A 138 -13.19 -21.59 -4.41
N GLU A 139 -12.32 -22.02 -3.50
CA GLU A 139 -12.70 -22.98 -2.45
C GLU A 139 -13.81 -22.41 -1.57
N ARG A 140 -13.65 -21.18 -1.11
CA ARG A 140 -14.61 -20.51 -0.22
C ARG A 140 -15.95 -20.21 -0.88
N LEU A 141 -15.94 -19.70 -2.11
CA LEU A 141 -17.13 -19.16 -2.78
C LEU A 141 -17.83 -20.18 -3.71
N LEU A 142 -17.06 -21.11 -4.28
CA LEU A 142 -17.54 -22.07 -5.28
C LEU A 142 -17.49 -23.52 -4.80
N GLY A 143 -16.84 -23.79 -3.66
CA GLY A 143 -16.61 -25.17 -3.20
C GLY A 143 -15.65 -25.96 -4.10
N MET A 144 -14.74 -25.27 -4.81
CA MET A 144 -13.77 -25.89 -5.73
C MET A 144 -12.39 -25.95 -5.06
N PRO A 145 -11.99 -27.15 -4.55
CA PRO A 145 -10.66 -27.32 -3.97
C PRO A 145 -9.55 -27.24 -5.04
N PRO A 146 -8.29 -26.92 -4.66
CA PRO A 146 -7.18 -26.75 -5.60
C PRO A 146 -6.47 -28.09 -5.96
N ASP A 147 -7.21 -29.13 -6.35
CA ASP A 147 -6.68 -30.48 -6.55
C ASP A 147 -5.59 -30.54 -7.64
N GLU A 148 -5.76 -29.80 -8.73
CA GLU A 148 -4.80 -29.74 -9.84
C GLU A 148 -3.46 -29.11 -9.42
N GLN A 149 -3.50 -28.18 -8.46
CA GLN A 149 -2.32 -27.58 -7.86
C GLN A 149 -1.46 -28.60 -7.12
N GLU A 150 -2.09 -29.48 -6.34
CA GLU A 150 -1.38 -30.53 -5.62
C GLU A 150 -0.77 -31.56 -6.58
N GLU A 151 -1.43 -31.89 -7.70
CA GLU A 151 -0.85 -32.77 -8.74
C GLU A 151 0.46 -32.22 -9.30
N VAL A 152 0.51 -30.93 -9.64
CA VAL A 152 1.74 -30.28 -10.16
C VAL A 152 2.83 -30.26 -9.11
N LYS A 153 2.50 -29.88 -7.87
CA LYS A 153 3.44 -29.83 -6.76
C LYS A 153 4.02 -31.21 -6.44
N ASP A 154 3.18 -32.24 -6.38
CA ASP A 154 3.59 -33.63 -6.11
C ASP A 154 4.52 -34.14 -7.23
N TRP A 155 4.23 -33.81 -8.49
CA TRP A 155 5.11 -34.13 -9.60
C TRP A 155 6.48 -33.47 -9.47
N LEU A 156 6.53 -32.16 -9.14
CA LEU A 156 7.78 -31.42 -8.95
C LEU A 156 8.63 -32.00 -7.82
N ILE A 157 8.00 -32.45 -6.72
CA ILE A 157 8.67 -33.10 -5.58
C ILE A 157 9.17 -34.49 -6.00
N ALA A 158 8.32 -35.31 -6.62
CA ALA A 158 8.66 -36.67 -7.03
C ALA A 158 9.80 -36.70 -8.05
N ASN A 159 9.92 -35.69 -8.89
CA ASN A 159 11.01 -35.54 -9.87
C ASN A 159 12.22 -34.73 -9.35
N HIS A 160 12.27 -34.46 -8.06
CA HIS A 160 13.37 -33.72 -7.42
C HIS A 160 13.63 -32.31 -7.98
N VAL A 161 12.62 -31.69 -8.54
CA VAL A 161 12.69 -30.30 -9.04
C VAL A 161 12.69 -29.31 -7.88
N VAL A 162 11.87 -29.61 -6.84
CA VAL A 162 11.80 -28.83 -5.61
C VAL A 162 11.87 -29.75 -4.39
N PRO A 163 12.35 -29.26 -3.22
CA PRO A 163 12.29 -30.00 -1.97
C PRO A 163 10.84 -30.28 -1.52
N ALA A 164 10.62 -31.38 -0.79
CA ALA A 164 9.29 -31.77 -0.30
C ALA A 164 8.60 -30.72 0.60
N ASN A 165 9.38 -29.88 1.27
CA ASN A 165 8.88 -28.80 2.13
C ASN A 165 8.93 -27.41 1.46
N SER A 166 9.11 -27.33 0.14
CA SER A 166 9.15 -26.07 -0.58
C SER A 166 7.82 -25.34 -0.49
N LYS A 167 7.87 -24.07 -0.08
CA LYS A 167 6.73 -23.15 -0.10
C LYS A 167 6.66 -22.36 -1.41
N GLU A 168 7.75 -22.34 -2.17
CA GLU A 168 7.92 -21.54 -3.40
C GLU A 168 7.97 -22.43 -4.65
N TRP A 169 7.29 -23.57 -4.61
CA TRP A 169 7.27 -24.54 -5.72
C TRP A 169 6.70 -23.95 -7.02
N GLY A 170 5.77 -22.99 -6.91
CA GLY A 170 5.15 -22.31 -8.05
C GLY A 170 6.15 -21.64 -9.00
N GLY A 171 7.28 -21.13 -8.49
CA GLY A 171 8.36 -20.60 -9.33
C GLY A 171 9.05 -21.65 -10.22
N SER A 172 8.75 -22.93 -10.05
CA SER A 172 9.31 -24.04 -10.84
C SER A 172 8.27 -24.71 -11.77
N ILE A 173 7.07 -24.15 -11.90
CA ILE A 173 5.97 -24.74 -12.67
C ILE A 173 6.34 -24.97 -14.15
N SER A 174 7.11 -24.05 -14.74
CA SER A 174 7.63 -24.16 -16.11
C SER A 174 8.46 -25.42 -16.37
N ARG A 175 8.96 -26.08 -15.34
CA ARG A 175 9.79 -27.30 -15.43
C ARG A 175 8.97 -28.58 -15.42
N ALA A 176 7.67 -28.50 -15.21
CA ALA A 176 6.75 -29.64 -15.30
C ALA A 176 6.30 -29.89 -16.76
N PRO A 177 5.80 -31.09 -17.12
CA PRO A 177 5.25 -31.38 -18.43
C PRO A 177 4.08 -30.49 -18.82
N GLY A 178 3.99 -30.08 -20.10
CA GLY A 178 2.95 -29.16 -20.57
C GLY A 178 1.53 -29.70 -20.45
N ASP A 179 1.31 -31.01 -20.52
CA ASP A 179 -0.02 -31.62 -20.35
C ASP A 179 -0.49 -31.59 -18.87
N LEU A 180 0.45 -31.68 -17.92
CA LEU A 180 0.17 -31.57 -16.49
C LEU A 180 -0.15 -30.12 -16.10
N VAL A 181 0.71 -29.18 -16.52
CA VAL A 181 0.50 -27.73 -16.27
C VAL A 181 -0.76 -27.25 -17.01
N GLY A 182 -1.07 -27.84 -18.18
CA GLY A 182 -2.28 -27.51 -18.91
C GLY A 182 -3.57 -27.84 -18.16
N ARG A 183 -3.63 -28.93 -17.39
CA ARG A 183 -4.80 -29.22 -16.54
C ARG A 183 -4.92 -28.18 -15.41
N TYR A 184 -3.80 -27.81 -14.81
CA TYR A 184 -3.75 -26.80 -13.76
C TYR A 184 -4.23 -25.44 -14.28
N CYS A 185 -3.65 -24.92 -15.38
CA CYS A 185 -3.99 -23.62 -15.97
C CYS A 185 -5.44 -23.58 -16.51
N ASN A 186 -5.93 -24.68 -17.10
CA ASN A 186 -7.33 -24.81 -17.52
C ASN A 186 -8.28 -24.74 -16.31
N GLY A 187 -7.93 -25.34 -15.18
CA GLY A 187 -8.69 -25.21 -13.93
C GLY A 187 -8.73 -23.77 -13.43
N ASP A 188 -7.68 -22.99 -13.65
CA ASP A 188 -7.61 -21.60 -13.23
C ASP A 188 -8.51 -20.69 -14.07
N VAL A 189 -8.56 -20.84 -15.38
CA VAL A 189 -9.52 -20.10 -16.23
C VAL A 189 -10.98 -20.49 -15.94
N GLU A 190 -11.27 -21.76 -15.63
CA GLU A 190 -12.62 -22.18 -15.22
C GLU A 190 -13.04 -21.54 -13.89
N ARG A 191 -12.15 -21.49 -12.89
CA ARG A 191 -12.38 -20.80 -11.62
C ARG A 191 -12.60 -19.31 -11.83
N THR A 192 -11.75 -18.69 -12.66
CA THR A 192 -11.86 -17.27 -13.01
C THR A 192 -13.22 -16.96 -13.61
N GLY A 193 -13.70 -17.76 -14.57
CA GLY A 193 -15.02 -17.58 -15.17
C GLY A 193 -16.15 -17.69 -14.16
N LYS A 194 -16.16 -18.76 -13.35
CA LYS A 194 -17.21 -18.96 -12.33
C LYS A 194 -17.21 -17.89 -11.23
N LEU A 195 -16.03 -17.40 -10.84
CA LEU A 195 -15.94 -16.25 -9.91
C LEU A 195 -16.46 -14.97 -10.54
N PHE A 196 -16.17 -14.74 -11.82
CA PHE A 196 -16.69 -13.60 -12.55
C PHE A 196 -18.23 -13.60 -12.56
N ASP A 197 -18.84 -14.71 -13.01
CA ASP A 197 -20.29 -14.86 -13.09
C ASP A 197 -20.97 -14.62 -11.72
N LEU A 198 -20.40 -15.20 -10.65
CA LEU A 198 -20.95 -15.05 -9.30
C LEU A 198 -20.81 -13.61 -8.78
N LEU A 199 -19.65 -12.99 -8.97
CA LEU A 199 -19.29 -11.77 -8.25
C LEU A 199 -19.62 -10.49 -9.01
N TYR A 200 -19.64 -10.54 -10.35
CA TYR A 200 -19.95 -9.37 -11.16
C TYR A 200 -21.36 -8.87 -10.90
N ASP A 201 -22.36 -9.77 -10.98
CA ASP A 201 -23.76 -9.42 -10.67
C ASP A 201 -23.93 -8.96 -9.21
N LYS A 202 -23.25 -9.61 -8.27
CA LYS A 202 -23.27 -9.22 -6.86
C LYS A 202 -22.69 -7.82 -6.64
N MET A 203 -21.62 -7.48 -7.34
CA MET A 203 -21.00 -6.16 -7.32
C MET A 203 -21.96 -5.10 -7.84
N LEU A 204 -22.67 -5.35 -8.95
CA LEU A 204 -23.67 -4.45 -9.52
C LEU A 204 -24.84 -4.25 -8.56
N GLN A 205 -25.40 -5.34 -7.99
CA GLN A 205 -26.50 -5.28 -7.01
C GLN A 205 -26.15 -4.46 -5.77
N ARG A 206 -24.89 -4.43 -5.35
CA ARG A 206 -24.40 -3.62 -4.24
C ARG A 206 -23.97 -2.20 -4.64
N ASN A 207 -24.15 -1.82 -5.90
CA ASN A 207 -23.75 -0.51 -6.46
C ASN A 207 -22.27 -0.19 -6.20
N MET A 208 -21.37 -1.14 -6.48
CA MET A 208 -19.90 -0.98 -6.33
C MET A 208 -19.18 -0.81 -7.68
N GLU A 209 -19.89 -0.60 -8.77
CA GLU A 209 -19.36 -0.50 -10.13
C GLU A 209 -18.28 0.59 -10.25
N VAL A 210 -18.50 1.77 -9.67
CA VAL A 210 -17.52 2.86 -9.67
C VAL A 210 -16.22 2.45 -8.98
N ALA A 211 -16.31 1.68 -7.89
CA ALA A 211 -15.14 1.17 -7.20
C ALA A 211 -14.38 0.14 -8.05
N TYR A 212 -15.11 -0.71 -8.76
CA TYR A 212 -14.52 -1.72 -9.65
C TYR A 212 -13.81 -1.09 -10.85
N ILE A 213 -14.46 -0.15 -11.54
CA ILE A 213 -13.90 0.58 -12.68
C ILE A 213 -12.64 1.33 -12.27
N ARG A 214 -12.62 1.95 -11.08
CA ARG A 214 -11.42 2.63 -10.57
C ARG A 214 -10.20 1.71 -10.50
N GLU A 215 -10.34 0.48 -10.04
CA GLU A 215 -9.21 -0.46 -10.00
C GLU A 215 -8.77 -0.85 -11.41
N LEU A 216 -9.69 -1.02 -12.34
CA LEU A 216 -9.37 -1.32 -13.75
C LEU A 216 -8.66 -0.15 -14.44
N GLU A 217 -9.10 1.09 -14.24
CA GLU A 217 -8.48 2.30 -14.82
C GLU A 217 -7.10 2.59 -14.21
N LEU A 218 -6.89 2.26 -12.94
CA LEU A 218 -5.62 2.46 -12.26
C LEU A 218 -4.53 1.46 -12.68
N ALA A 219 -4.92 0.23 -13.04
CA ALA A 219 -3.99 -0.85 -13.30
C ALA A 219 -2.95 -0.56 -14.40
N PRO A 220 -3.29 0.03 -15.57
CA PRO A 220 -2.29 0.38 -16.59
C PRO A 220 -1.29 1.42 -16.11
N ILE A 221 -1.70 2.37 -15.26
CA ILE A 221 -0.82 3.40 -14.70
C ILE A 221 0.20 2.76 -13.76
N LEU A 222 -0.27 1.87 -12.89
CA LEU A 222 0.61 1.13 -11.98
C LEU A 222 1.55 0.19 -12.73
N TYR A 223 1.06 -0.48 -13.78
CA TYR A 223 1.89 -1.32 -14.64
C TYR A 223 3.03 -0.52 -15.29
N GLU A 224 2.75 0.68 -15.81
CA GLU A 224 3.76 1.54 -16.38
C GLU A 224 4.80 1.98 -15.33
N ALA A 225 4.34 2.38 -14.14
CA ALA A 225 5.21 2.74 -13.02
C ALA A 225 6.15 1.59 -12.62
N GLU A 226 5.64 0.36 -12.58
CA GLU A 226 6.45 -0.84 -12.30
C GLU A 226 7.46 -1.14 -13.40
N ARG A 227 7.03 -1.06 -14.66
CA ARG A 227 7.85 -1.39 -15.83
C ARG A 227 8.99 -0.40 -16.04
N VAL A 228 8.71 0.90 -15.94
CA VAL A 228 9.72 1.94 -16.12
C VAL A 228 10.56 2.10 -14.85
N GLY A 229 9.94 1.97 -13.68
CA GLY A 229 10.60 2.10 -12.39
C GLY A 229 10.90 3.54 -12.00
N VAL A 230 11.57 3.71 -10.88
CA VAL A 230 12.00 4.99 -10.31
C VAL A 230 13.51 5.09 -10.40
N ARG A 231 14.02 6.13 -11.09
CA ARG A 231 15.45 6.34 -11.25
C ARG A 231 16.13 6.68 -9.93
N ILE A 232 17.32 6.12 -9.71
CA ILE A 232 18.10 6.42 -8.52
C ILE A 232 19.54 6.86 -8.88
N ASP A 233 20.15 7.63 -7.97
CA ASP A 233 21.56 7.99 -8.02
C ASP A 233 22.43 6.81 -7.52
N ARG A 234 22.56 5.80 -8.38
CA ARG A 234 23.29 4.57 -8.09
C ARG A 234 24.77 4.84 -7.84
N GLU A 235 25.37 5.78 -8.56
CA GLU A 235 26.78 6.14 -8.40
C GLU A 235 27.05 6.75 -7.03
N ARG A 236 26.19 7.65 -6.58
CA ARG A 236 26.26 8.25 -5.25
C ARG A 236 26.07 7.18 -4.16
N LEU A 237 25.09 6.28 -4.31
CA LEU A 237 24.91 5.15 -3.38
C LEU A 237 26.16 4.31 -3.24
N MET A 238 26.80 3.95 -4.38
CA MET A 238 28.02 3.13 -4.39
C MET A 238 29.21 3.82 -3.73
N ARG A 239 29.29 5.15 -3.79
CA ARG A 239 30.33 5.93 -3.09
C ARG A 239 30.07 6.03 -1.59
N ASP A 240 28.80 6.19 -1.21
CA ASP A 240 28.41 6.47 0.17
C ASP A 240 28.36 5.19 1.03
N ILE A 241 28.05 4.02 0.45
CA ILE A 241 28.03 2.73 1.17
C ILE A 241 29.31 2.47 1.97
N PRO A 242 30.52 2.48 1.39
CA PRO A 242 31.74 2.22 2.15
C PRO A 242 31.99 3.22 3.28
N VAL A 243 31.56 4.47 3.09
CA VAL A 243 31.69 5.52 4.12
C VAL A 243 30.85 5.16 5.35
N PHE A 244 29.57 4.79 5.14
CA PHE A 244 28.68 4.43 6.25
C PHE A 244 28.97 3.04 6.83
N GLU A 245 29.55 2.12 6.06
CA GLU A 245 30.12 0.88 6.60
C GLU A 245 31.23 1.17 7.60
N GLY A 246 32.15 2.09 7.27
CA GLY A 246 33.20 2.54 8.18
C GLY A 246 32.65 3.23 9.45
N MET A 247 31.60 4.07 9.30
CA MET A 247 30.92 4.67 10.46
C MET A 247 30.27 3.61 11.34
N LEU A 248 29.63 2.60 10.76
CA LEU A 248 29.04 1.48 11.50
C LEU A 248 30.11 0.67 12.27
N GLU A 249 31.22 0.34 11.63
CA GLU A 249 32.35 -0.35 12.28
C GLU A 249 32.90 0.45 13.47
N GLN A 250 33.11 1.74 13.29
CA GLN A 250 33.56 2.65 14.36
C GLN A 250 32.55 2.68 15.52
N CYS A 251 31.25 2.80 15.23
CA CYS A 251 30.18 2.78 16.22
C CYS A 251 30.16 1.45 17.00
N GLU A 252 30.22 0.33 16.29
CA GLU A 252 30.23 -0.99 16.91
C GLU A 252 31.47 -1.23 17.78
N ALA A 253 32.64 -0.70 17.38
CA ALA A 253 33.87 -0.78 18.19
C ALA A 253 33.71 -0.04 19.52
N LEU A 254 33.09 1.15 19.51
CA LEU A 254 32.80 1.92 20.74
C LEU A 254 31.78 1.19 21.64
N ILE A 255 30.75 0.59 21.06
CA ILE A 255 29.76 -0.20 21.81
C ILE A 255 30.43 -1.42 22.45
N ARG A 256 31.26 -2.16 21.70
CA ARG A 256 32.00 -3.32 22.22
C ARG A 256 32.92 -2.94 23.37
N ALA A 257 33.65 -1.85 23.22
CA ALA A 257 34.53 -1.33 24.27
C ALA A 257 33.72 -0.96 25.55
N LYS A 258 32.56 -0.32 25.37
CA LYS A 258 31.72 0.13 26.49
C LYS A 258 31.03 -1.04 27.20
N LEU A 259 30.58 -2.07 26.47
CA LEU A 259 29.91 -3.26 27.02
C LEU A 259 30.90 -4.39 27.41
N GLY A 260 32.19 -4.27 27.07
CA GLY A 260 33.20 -5.26 27.40
C GLY A 260 33.00 -6.62 26.72
N THR A 261 32.41 -6.65 25.51
CA THR A 261 32.11 -7.88 24.77
C THR A 261 32.11 -7.65 23.27
N ASP A 262 32.58 -8.64 22.50
CA ASP A 262 32.53 -8.63 21.04
C ASP A 262 31.19 -9.14 20.47
N GLN A 263 30.33 -9.71 21.33
CA GLN A 263 29.08 -10.34 20.91
C GLN A 263 27.91 -9.35 20.97
N ILE A 264 27.73 -8.56 19.90
CA ILE A 264 26.66 -7.56 19.75
C ILE A 264 25.89 -7.64 18.43
N ASP A 265 26.18 -8.64 17.60
CA ASP A 265 25.73 -8.66 16.20
C ASP A 265 24.23 -8.95 16.05
N THR A 266 23.70 -9.81 16.90
CA THR A 266 22.28 -10.17 16.90
C THR A 266 21.53 -9.48 18.06
N PRO A 267 20.18 -9.29 17.93
CA PRO A 267 19.38 -8.76 19.03
C PRO A 267 19.52 -9.54 20.34
N ALA A 268 19.65 -10.87 20.25
CA ALA A 268 19.84 -11.71 21.44
C ALA A 268 21.21 -11.49 22.11
N GLN A 269 22.28 -11.36 21.34
CA GLN A 269 23.62 -11.04 21.84
C GLN A 269 23.64 -9.65 22.47
N MET A 270 23.06 -8.64 21.81
CA MET A 270 22.94 -7.28 22.31
C MET A 270 22.16 -7.25 23.64
N ALA A 271 21.01 -7.93 23.71
CA ALA A 271 20.23 -8.00 24.93
C ALA A 271 21.03 -8.64 26.09
N LYS A 272 21.79 -9.72 25.80
CA LYS A 272 22.65 -10.37 26.78
C LYS A 272 23.79 -9.44 27.26
N ALA A 273 24.43 -8.72 26.34
CA ALA A 273 25.51 -7.78 26.66
C ALA A 273 25.01 -6.64 27.55
N LEU A 274 23.88 -6.03 27.20
CA LEU A 274 23.25 -4.98 28.00
C LEU A 274 22.86 -5.47 29.40
N THR A 275 22.24 -6.64 29.50
CA THR A 275 21.90 -7.23 30.80
C THR A 275 23.13 -7.52 31.66
N ALA A 276 24.22 -8.03 31.05
CA ALA A 276 25.49 -8.26 31.76
C ALA A 276 26.13 -6.96 32.24
N SER A 277 25.89 -5.84 31.55
CA SER A 277 26.34 -4.50 31.94
C SER A 277 25.39 -3.81 32.96
N GLY A 278 24.35 -4.52 33.45
CA GLY A 278 23.48 -4.02 34.52
C GLY A 278 22.18 -3.34 34.04
N TYR A 279 21.92 -3.26 32.72
CA TYR A 279 20.69 -2.68 32.21
C TYR A 279 19.52 -3.68 32.27
N THR A 280 18.33 -3.20 32.60
CA THR A 280 17.11 -4.01 32.70
C THR A 280 16.25 -3.80 31.45
N LEU A 281 16.15 -4.82 30.59
CA LEU A 281 15.33 -4.78 29.38
C LEU A 281 13.95 -5.39 29.64
N ARG A 282 12.90 -4.76 29.08
CA ARG A 282 11.55 -5.34 29.10
C ARG A 282 11.43 -6.56 28.20
N LEU A 283 10.47 -7.42 28.49
CA LEU A 283 10.17 -8.59 27.67
C LEU A 283 9.24 -8.24 26.51
N THR A 284 9.45 -8.89 25.38
CA THR A 284 8.48 -8.90 24.28
C THR A 284 7.26 -9.78 24.67
N PRO A 285 6.11 -9.68 23.97
CA PRO A 285 4.97 -10.57 24.18
C PRO A 285 5.29 -12.07 24.06
N THR A 286 6.38 -12.42 23.38
CA THR A 286 6.87 -13.80 23.22
C THR A 286 7.88 -14.21 24.30
N GLY A 287 8.08 -13.39 25.35
CA GLY A 287 8.98 -13.67 26.47
C GLY A 287 10.47 -13.49 26.19
N ARG A 288 10.86 -12.83 25.10
CA ARG A 288 12.25 -12.49 24.81
C ARG A 288 12.59 -11.08 25.28
N LEU A 289 13.84 -10.83 25.64
CA LEU A 289 14.31 -9.48 25.96
C LEU A 289 14.22 -8.58 24.71
N SER A 290 13.61 -7.41 24.87
CA SER A 290 13.40 -6.47 23.77
C SER A 290 14.62 -5.54 23.60
N THR A 291 15.08 -5.39 22.35
CA THR A 291 16.07 -4.38 21.95
C THR A 291 15.45 -3.38 20.95
N SER A 292 14.11 -3.20 21.00
CA SER A 292 13.45 -2.13 20.24
C SER A 292 13.90 -0.76 20.75
N GLN A 293 13.78 0.26 19.92
CA GLN A 293 14.18 1.63 20.28
C GLN A 293 13.56 2.10 21.60
N ASP A 294 12.25 1.88 21.77
CA ASP A 294 11.56 2.26 23.02
C ASP A 294 12.09 1.50 24.23
N ALA A 295 12.38 0.20 24.09
CA ALA A 295 12.93 -0.61 25.17
C ALA A 295 14.35 -0.18 25.56
N LEU A 296 15.14 0.24 24.58
CA LEU A 296 16.49 0.77 24.83
C LEU A 296 16.42 2.14 25.49
N MET A 297 15.54 3.03 25.04
CA MET A 297 15.33 4.35 25.65
C MET A 297 14.89 4.21 27.13
N GLU A 298 14.02 3.25 27.43
CA GLU A 298 13.56 2.97 28.79
C GLU A 298 14.67 2.42 29.68
N ALA A 299 15.47 1.47 29.14
CA ALA A 299 16.48 0.75 29.91
C ALA A 299 17.78 1.56 30.13
N ILE A 300 18.09 2.51 29.26
CA ILE A 300 19.41 3.18 29.19
C ILE A 300 19.27 4.70 29.43
N GLN A 301 18.28 5.12 30.24
CA GLN A 301 17.99 6.54 30.49
C GLN A 301 19.19 7.33 31.05
N ASP A 302 20.04 6.68 31.89
CA ASP A 302 21.13 7.31 32.61
C ASP A 302 22.49 7.22 31.85
N ASP A 303 22.54 6.59 30.67
CA ASP A 303 23.75 6.47 29.83
C ASP A 303 23.47 6.97 28.41
N GLN A 304 23.25 8.27 28.28
CA GLN A 304 22.97 8.89 26.97
C GLN A 304 24.04 8.57 25.92
N PRO A 305 25.35 8.57 26.21
CA PRO A 305 26.35 8.17 25.20
C PRO A 305 26.18 6.75 24.65
N LEU A 306 25.78 5.78 25.49
CA LEU A 306 25.50 4.43 24.99
C LEU A 306 24.19 4.37 24.18
N LEU A 307 23.17 5.09 24.64
CA LEU A 307 21.90 5.18 23.92
C LEU A 307 22.09 5.79 22.53
N ASP A 308 22.83 6.90 22.41
CA ASP A 308 23.16 7.54 21.13
C ASP A 308 23.87 6.60 20.17
N LEU A 309 24.88 5.85 20.66
CA LEU A 309 25.59 4.85 19.84
C LEU A 309 24.65 3.73 19.38
N LEU A 310 23.78 3.20 20.24
CA LEU A 310 22.84 2.13 19.89
C LEU A 310 21.79 2.59 18.87
N GLN A 311 21.29 3.81 19.03
CA GLN A 311 20.34 4.41 18.09
C GLN A 311 21.00 4.67 16.72
N TYR A 312 22.19 5.28 16.71
CA TYR A 312 22.94 5.51 15.46
C TYR A 312 23.27 4.19 14.74
N ARG A 313 23.73 3.18 15.51
CA ARG A 313 23.97 1.83 14.97
C ARG A 313 22.71 1.25 14.32
N GLY A 314 21.59 1.32 15.00
CA GLY A 314 20.30 0.80 14.52
C GLY A 314 19.86 1.46 13.21
N ALA A 315 19.92 2.79 13.17
CA ALA A 315 19.60 3.58 11.99
C ALA A 315 20.57 3.30 10.83
N CYS A 316 21.89 3.26 11.10
CA CYS A 316 22.91 2.97 10.10
C CYS A 316 22.77 1.54 9.52
N LYS A 317 22.48 0.53 10.35
CA LYS A 317 22.19 -0.85 9.89
C LYS A 317 20.95 -0.92 9.02
N THR A 318 19.89 -0.21 9.39
CA THR A 318 18.67 -0.12 8.60
C THR A 318 18.94 0.56 7.25
N LEU A 319 19.66 1.66 7.27
CA LEU A 319 20.06 2.39 6.07
C LEU A 319 20.82 1.51 5.07
N LEU A 320 21.89 0.88 5.54
CA LEU A 320 22.74 0.01 4.71
C LEU A 320 22.03 -1.26 4.28
N GLY A 321 21.32 -1.93 5.21
CA GLY A 321 20.79 -3.28 4.99
C GLY A 321 19.42 -3.30 4.31
N THR A 322 18.57 -2.30 4.56
CA THR A 322 17.22 -2.26 3.98
C THR A 322 17.15 -1.42 2.71
N PHE A 323 17.98 -0.37 2.61
CA PHE A 323 17.88 0.59 1.51
C PHE A 323 19.11 0.58 0.61
N MET A 324 20.29 1.02 1.07
CA MET A 324 21.40 1.33 0.18
C MET A 324 21.90 0.11 -0.62
N ARG A 325 22.26 -0.99 0.05
CA ARG A 325 22.76 -2.20 -0.62
C ARG A 325 21.69 -2.88 -1.50
N PRO A 326 20.45 -3.09 -1.01
CA PRO A 326 19.38 -3.61 -1.86
C PRO A 326 19.07 -2.74 -3.07
N TRP A 327 19.06 -1.41 -2.93
CA TRP A 327 18.80 -0.51 -4.05
C TRP A 327 19.89 -0.58 -5.12
N VAL A 328 21.17 -0.66 -4.72
CA VAL A 328 22.27 -0.89 -5.67
C VAL A 328 22.11 -2.22 -6.41
N ALA A 329 21.71 -3.29 -5.71
CA ALA A 329 21.50 -4.59 -6.33
C ALA A 329 20.30 -4.58 -7.29
N LEU A 330 19.15 -4.06 -6.85
CA LEU A 330 17.91 -4.01 -7.65
C LEU A 330 18.05 -3.12 -8.89
N SER A 331 18.79 -2.03 -8.79
CA SER A 331 19.00 -1.07 -9.90
C SER A 331 20.16 -1.44 -10.83
N ALA A 332 20.78 -2.60 -10.65
CA ALA A 332 22.02 -2.98 -11.39
C ALA A 332 21.82 -3.04 -12.90
N ARG A 333 20.60 -3.34 -13.36
CA ARG A 333 20.29 -3.51 -14.78
C ARG A 333 20.26 -2.18 -15.54
N ASP A 334 19.53 -1.19 -15.02
CA ASP A 334 19.17 0.03 -15.75
C ASP A 334 19.15 1.31 -14.91
N GLY A 335 19.55 1.22 -13.64
CA GLY A 335 19.56 2.38 -12.74
C GLY A 335 18.20 2.74 -12.11
N HIS A 336 17.19 1.87 -12.24
CA HIS A 336 15.84 2.09 -11.72
C HIS A 336 15.46 1.04 -10.67
N LEU A 337 14.56 1.44 -9.77
CA LEU A 337 13.90 0.55 -8.81
C LEU A 337 12.50 0.23 -9.35
N HIS A 338 12.22 -1.04 -9.60
CA HIS A 338 10.96 -1.53 -10.14
C HIS A 338 10.10 -2.13 -9.02
N SER A 339 9.48 -1.25 -8.23
CA SER A 339 8.60 -1.68 -7.15
C SER A 339 7.30 -2.26 -7.68
N SER A 340 6.84 -3.37 -7.11
CA SER A 340 5.52 -3.92 -7.42
C SER A 340 4.44 -3.17 -6.64
N TRP A 341 3.43 -2.63 -7.33
CA TRP A 341 2.31 -1.88 -6.75
C TRP A 341 1.06 -2.73 -6.61
N ASN A 342 0.48 -2.76 -5.42
CA ASN A 342 -0.76 -3.46 -5.13
C ASN A 342 -1.88 -2.44 -4.87
N SER A 343 -2.88 -2.41 -5.75
CA SER A 343 -4.04 -1.53 -5.59
C SER A 343 -5.07 -2.09 -4.62
N VAL A 344 -5.15 -3.40 -4.52
CA VAL A 344 -6.01 -4.11 -3.57
C VAL A 344 -5.18 -5.05 -2.70
N ARG A 345 -5.76 -5.53 -1.61
CA ARG A 345 -5.13 -6.56 -0.79
C ARG A 345 -5.07 -7.87 -1.57
N SER A 346 -3.90 -8.49 -1.58
CA SER A 346 -3.68 -9.88 -1.97
C SER A 346 -3.53 -10.77 -0.72
N ASP A 347 -3.20 -12.03 -0.89
CA ASP A 347 -2.97 -12.95 0.24
C ASP A 347 -1.74 -12.57 1.07
N HIS A 348 -0.76 -11.92 0.45
CA HIS A 348 0.52 -11.57 1.07
C HIS A 348 0.75 -10.06 1.20
N TYR A 349 0.16 -9.24 0.34
CA TYR A 349 0.43 -7.81 0.24
C TYR A 349 -0.86 -7.00 0.23
N GLY A 350 -0.72 -5.68 0.34
CA GLY A 350 -1.84 -4.75 0.27
C GLY A 350 -2.51 -4.47 1.61
N THR A 351 -3.46 -3.57 1.58
CA THR A 351 -4.15 -3.06 2.77
C THR A 351 -5.65 -3.40 2.76
N ARG A 352 -6.24 -3.57 3.94
CA ARG A 352 -7.69 -3.78 4.09
C ARG A 352 -8.50 -2.53 3.72
N THR A 353 -7.91 -1.37 3.91
CA THR A 353 -8.54 -0.06 3.61
C THR A 353 -8.50 0.29 2.12
N GLY A 354 -7.72 -0.44 1.31
CA GLY A 354 -7.55 -0.18 -0.13
C GLY A 354 -6.52 0.88 -0.45
N ARG A 355 -5.73 1.34 0.53
CA ARG A 355 -4.54 2.14 0.24
C ARG A 355 -3.59 1.37 -0.67
N LEU A 356 -2.97 2.06 -1.61
CA LEU A 356 -1.89 1.50 -2.39
C LEU A 356 -0.76 1.04 -1.47
N SER A 357 -0.16 -0.09 -1.80
CA SER A 357 1.07 -0.55 -1.17
C SER A 357 2.08 -0.96 -2.22
N CYS A 358 3.35 -0.89 -1.89
CA CYS A 358 4.39 -1.38 -2.79
C CYS A 358 5.37 -2.30 -2.06
N SER A 359 6.06 -3.12 -2.86
CA SER A 359 7.04 -4.09 -2.37
C SER A 359 8.18 -4.25 -3.38
N THR A 360 9.32 -4.67 -2.90
CA THR A 360 10.51 -5.06 -3.66
C THR A 360 11.01 -4.00 -4.66
N PRO A 361 11.47 -2.82 -4.15
CA PRO A 361 11.51 -2.40 -2.76
C PRO A 361 10.24 -1.67 -2.32
N ASN A 362 10.01 -1.55 -1.00
CA ASN A 362 8.93 -0.73 -0.49
C ASN A 362 9.35 0.75 -0.44
N LEU A 363 8.94 1.53 -1.42
CA LEU A 363 9.22 2.97 -1.51
C LEU A 363 8.39 3.82 -0.55
N GLN A 364 7.30 3.27 0.00
CA GLN A 364 6.45 3.99 0.97
C GLN A 364 7.04 4.05 2.38
N ASN A 365 8.06 3.23 2.66
CA ASN A 365 8.74 3.18 3.95
C ASN A 365 10.13 3.84 3.93
N VAL A 366 10.42 4.65 2.90
CA VAL A 366 11.69 5.40 2.82
C VAL A 366 11.71 6.45 3.94
N PRO A 367 12.70 6.40 4.86
CA PRO A 367 12.77 7.32 5.97
C PRO A 367 12.95 8.77 5.48
N THR A 368 12.27 9.68 6.12
CA THR A 368 12.36 11.12 5.81
C THR A 368 13.60 11.71 6.45
N GLU A 369 13.87 11.38 7.72
CA GLU A 369 14.91 12.01 8.50
C GLU A 369 15.42 11.08 9.61
N PHE A 370 16.70 11.27 9.97
CA PHE A 370 17.32 10.70 11.17
C PHE A 370 17.87 11.86 11.98
N GLU A 371 17.22 12.15 13.11
CA GLU A 371 17.67 13.21 14.02
C GLU A 371 18.62 12.63 15.07
N PHE A 372 19.88 13.10 15.07
CA PHE A 372 20.87 12.78 16.08
C PHE A 372 21.58 14.07 16.55
N ASP A 373 21.93 14.10 17.82
CA ASP A 373 22.85 15.11 18.32
C ASP A 373 24.31 14.68 18.04
N TYR A 374 24.89 15.25 17.01
CA TYR A 374 26.29 15.00 16.62
C TYR A 374 27.30 15.75 17.49
N THR A 375 26.96 16.01 18.72
CA THR A 375 27.88 16.45 19.79
C THR A 375 28.27 15.27 20.70
N GLY A 376 29.13 15.47 21.65
CA GLY A 376 29.51 14.40 22.59
C GLY A 376 30.10 13.17 21.90
N ILE A 377 29.53 11.98 22.16
CA ILE A 377 30.05 10.70 21.66
C ILE A 377 29.94 10.57 20.13
N LEU A 378 28.98 11.23 19.50
CA LEU A 378 28.77 11.21 18.05
C LEU A 378 29.52 12.32 17.30
N SER A 379 30.36 13.14 17.97
CA SER A 379 31.09 14.25 17.33
C SER A 379 32.05 13.84 16.21
N GLY A 380 32.47 12.57 16.18
CA GLY A 380 33.29 12.01 15.11
C GLY A 380 32.54 11.26 14.02
N PHE A 381 31.20 11.26 14.06
CA PHE A 381 30.37 10.56 13.11
C PHE A 381 29.78 11.52 12.07
N LEU A 382 29.61 11.00 10.86
CA LEU A 382 28.89 11.73 9.82
C LEU A 382 27.38 11.62 10.03
N PRO A 383 26.61 12.70 9.71
CA PRO A 383 25.17 12.62 9.61
C PRO A 383 24.74 11.54 8.63
N LEU A 384 23.73 10.75 9.02
CA LEU A 384 23.18 9.75 8.12
C LEU A 384 22.49 10.42 6.93
N PRO A 385 22.66 9.92 5.72
CA PRO A 385 22.07 10.55 4.53
C PRO A 385 20.56 10.35 4.51
N TYR A 386 19.86 11.35 4.01
CA TYR A 386 18.45 11.22 3.68
C TYR A 386 18.27 10.29 2.49
N MET A 387 17.57 9.18 2.66
CA MET A 387 17.40 8.21 1.55
C MET A 387 16.69 8.81 0.34
N ARG A 388 15.84 9.81 0.54
CA ARG A 388 15.12 10.49 -0.54
C ARG A 388 16.04 11.27 -1.50
N VAL A 389 17.27 11.64 -1.12
CA VAL A 389 18.23 12.31 -2.03
C VAL A 389 18.67 11.43 -3.19
N TYR A 390 18.58 10.11 -3.03
CA TYR A 390 18.98 9.15 -4.07
C TYR A 390 17.87 8.88 -5.08
N ILE A 391 16.64 9.35 -4.84
CA ILE A 391 15.50 9.19 -5.75
C ILE A 391 15.47 10.39 -6.69
N LEU A 392 15.56 10.11 -7.99
CA LEU A 392 15.71 11.09 -9.06
C LEU A 392 14.50 11.08 -10.00
N PRO A 393 14.18 12.21 -10.64
CA PRO A 393 13.25 12.24 -11.77
C PRO A 393 13.84 11.56 -13.00
N ASP A 394 13.06 11.41 -14.04
CA ASP A 394 13.53 10.96 -15.35
C ASP A 394 14.60 11.93 -15.92
N PRO A 395 15.46 11.48 -16.85
CA PRO A 395 16.53 12.32 -17.39
C PRO A 395 16.00 13.60 -18.01
N GLY A 396 16.48 14.74 -17.53
CA GLY A 396 16.09 16.08 -18.03
C GLY A 396 14.78 16.61 -17.43
N GLU A 397 14.21 15.93 -16.45
CA GLU A 397 12.98 16.30 -15.76
C GLU A 397 13.23 16.72 -14.30
N VAL A 398 12.17 17.07 -13.60
CA VAL A 398 12.14 17.37 -12.18
C VAL A 398 11.06 16.52 -11.49
N ILE A 399 11.24 16.26 -10.19
CA ILE A 399 10.18 15.71 -9.37
C ILE A 399 9.16 16.79 -9.07
N LEU A 400 7.89 16.47 -9.21
CA LEU A 400 6.76 17.21 -8.69
C LEU A 400 6.06 16.33 -7.66
N ALA A 401 6.02 16.79 -6.42
CA ALA A 401 5.35 16.17 -5.30
C ALA A 401 4.13 17.00 -4.90
N ALA A 402 3.00 16.35 -4.68
CA ALA A 402 1.75 16.99 -4.24
C ALA A 402 1.16 16.20 -3.08
N ASP A 403 1.05 16.84 -1.92
CA ASP A 403 0.56 16.24 -0.68
C ASP A 403 -0.77 16.86 -0.23
N TYR A 404 -1.72 16.04 0.20
CA TYR A 404 -2.97 16.54 0.76
C TYR A 404 -2.75 17.18 2.13
N ASN A 405 -3.08 18.45 2.27
CA ASN A 405 -3.08 19.10 3.57
C ASN A 405 -4.15 18.52 4.49
N GLY A 406 -3.79 17.54 5.31
CA GLY A 406 -4.65 16.93 6.31
C GLY A 406 -5.85 16.15 5.75
N GLN A 407 -5.63 15.29 4.77
CA GLN A 407 -6.67 14.51 4.08
C GLN A 407 -7.65 13.82 5.02
N GLU A 408 -7.17 13.01 5.98
CA GLU A 408 -8.04 12.26 6.90
C GLU A 408 -8.86 13.17 7.83
N MET A 409 -8.30 14.30 8.26
CA MET A 409 -9.02 15.26 9.11
C MET A 409 -10.12 15.99 8.33
N ARG A 410 -9.90 16.28 7.05
CA ARG A 410 -10.94 16.85 6.16
C ARG A 410 -12.03 15.85 5.88
N LEU A 411 -11.69 14.58 5.65
CA LEU A 411 -12.67 13.51 5.51
C LEU A 411 -13.48 13.30 6.80
N LEU A 412 -12.82 13.34 7.96
CA LEU A 412 -13.54 13.33 9.24
C LEU A 412 -14.52 14.49 9.34
N ALA A 413 -14.11 15.70 8.97
CA ALA A 413 -14.97 16.90 8.97
C ALA A 413 -16.13 16.75 8.00
N HIS A 414 -15.90 16.16 6.82
CA HIS A 414 -16.96 15.87 5.84
C HIS A 414 -18.03 14.93 6.39
N PHE A 415 -17.61 13.80 7.00
CA PHE A 415 -18.57 12.79 7.49
C PHE A 415 -19.20 13.13 8.83
N ALA A 416 -18.46 13.71 9.76
CA ALA A 416 -18.94 14.08 11.08
C ALA A 416 -19.76 15.38 11.08
N GLU A 417 -19.57 16.22 10.06
CA GLU A 417 -20.16 17.57 9.99
C GLU A 417 -19.80 18.46 11.20
N GLY A 418 -20.75 19.21 11.72
CA GLY A 418 -20.61 19.98 12.95
C GLY A 418 -19.43 20.94 12.94
N LYS A 419 -18.74 21.04 14.08
CA LYS A 419 -17.70 22.04 14.29
C LYS A 419 -16.46 21.85 13.41
N ALA A 420 -16.09 20.61 13.12
CA ALA A 420 -14.95 20.32 12.27
C ALA A 420 -15.16 20.81 10.82
N LEU A 421 -16.37 20.63 10.28
CA LEU A 421 -16.72 21.12 8.95
C LEU A 421 -16.77 22.65 8.89
N GLU A 422 -17.34 23.30 9.93
CA GLU A 422 -17.37 24.76 10.02
C GLU A 422 -15.96 25.38 9.99
N VAL A 423 -14.98 24.75 10.66
CA VAL A 423 -13.58 25.22 10.64
C VAL A 423 -13.06 25.33 9.22
N TYR A 424 -13.15 24.25 8.46
CA TYR A 424 -12.62 24.22 7.09
C TYR A 424 -13.43 25.03 6.08
N ARG A 425 -14.74 25.22 6.32
CA ARG A 425 -15.58 26.11 5.47
C ARG A 425 -15.25 27.57 5.69
N ASN A 426 -14.93 27.97 6.93
CA ASN A 426 -14.58 29.34 7.27
C ASN A 426 -13.17 29.71 6.82
N ASP A 427 -12.24 28.78 6.99
CA ASP A 427 -10.86 28.90 6.52
C ASP A 427 -10.36 27.57 5.94
N PRO A 428 -10.35 27.42 4.61
CA PRO A 428 -9.84 26.22 3.95
C PRO A 428 -8.39 25.86 4.30
N ARG A 429 -7.57 26.83 4.72
CA ARG A 429 -6.17 26.62 5.10
C ARG A 429 -5.95 26.54 6.61
N ALA A 430 -7.02 26.46 7.40
CA ALA A 430 -6.92 26.39 8.86
C ALA A 430 -6.02 25.23 9.31
N ASP A 431 -5.11 25.51 10.23
CA ASP A 431 -4.45 24.46 11.01
C ASP A 431 -5.47 23.86 12.00
N PHE A 432 -6.11 22.80 11.57
CA PHE A 432 -7.17 22.15 12.34
C PHE A 432 -6.73 21.79 13.76
N HIS A 433 -5.49 21.35 13.94
CA HIS A 433 -4.99 20.95 15.24
C HIS A 433 -4.78 22.15 16.15
N GLN A 434 -4.36 23.30 15.62
CA GLN A 434 -4.26 24.54 16.37
C GLN A 434 -5.64 25.07 16.74
N VAL A 435 -6.59 25.04 15.80
CA VAL A 435 -7.99 25.41 16.09
C VAL A 435 -8.60 24.49 17.16
N ALA A 436 -8.28 23.20 17.13
CA ALA A 436 -8.71 22.24 18.14
C ALA A 436 -8.20 22.62 19.54
N VAL A 437 -6.92 23.04 19.66
CA VAL A 437 -6.36 23.56 20.93
C VAL A 437 -7.21 24.71 21.48
N GLU A 438 -7.48 25.71 20.65
CA GLU A 438 -8.24 26.92 21.05
C GLU A 438 -9.68 26.58 21.46
N LEU A 439 -10.34 25.69 20.72
CA LEU A 439 -11.70 25.25 21.03
C LEU A 439 -11.75 24.45 22.33
N VAL A 440 -10.80 23.56 22.57
CA VAL A 440 -10.70 22.80 23.82
C VAL A 440 -10.46 23.71 25.00
N GLU A 441 -9.54 24.67 24.91
CA GLU A 441 -9.28 25.65 25.99
C GLU A 441 -10.54 26.47 26.30
N ARG A 442 -11.29 26.88 25.27
CA ARG A 442 -12.52 27.68 25.43
C ARG A 442 -13.62 26.93 26.17
N VAL A 443 -13.80 25.61 25.90
CA VAL A 443 -14.93 24.84 26.47
C VAL A 443 -14.62 24.12 27.78
N SER A 444 -13.32 23.90 28.09
CA SER A 444 -12.88 23.09 29.23
C SER A 444 -11.83 23.76 30.09
N HIS A 445 -11.26 24.90 29.66
CA HIS A 445 -10.10 25.56 30.25
C HIS A 445 -8.82 24.68 30.33
N LEU A 446 -8.82 23.56 29.61
CA LEU A 446 -7.69 22.66 29.49
C LEU A 446 -6.72 23.18 28.42
N LYS A 447 -5.46 23.39 28.78
CA LYS A 447 -4.43 23.82 27.85
C LYS A 447 -3.78 22.60 27.20
N LEU A 448 -4.00 22.40 25.90
CA LEU A 448 -3.34 21.38 25.10
C LEU A 448 -2.20 21.98 24.29
N GLN A 449 -1.16 21.19 24.06
CA GLN A 449 -0.19 21.49 23.00
C GLN A 449 -0.78 21.03 21.64
N ARG A 450 -0.36 21.67 20.54
CA ARG A 450 -0.76 21.30 19.18
C ARG A 450 -0.49 19.82 18.89
N LYS A 451 0.66 19.27 19.34
CA LYS A 451 1.01 17.85 19.23
C LYS A 451 -0.01 16.94 19.94
N GLN A 452 -0.45 17.32 21.14
CA GLN A 452 -1.46 16.57 21.89
C GLN A 452 -2.82 16.60 21.21
N ALA A 453 -3.23 17.74 20.65
CA ALA A 453 -4.45 17.86 19.87
C ALA A 453 -4.39 17.00 18.61
N LYS A 454 -3.24 16.95 17.90
CA LYS A 454 -3.01 16.07 16.74
C LYS A 454 -3.15 14.61 17.13
N ILE A 455 -2.45 14.15 18.15
CA ILE A 455 -2.52 12.76 18.65
C ILE A 455 -3.96 12.40 19.02
N THR A 456 -4.67 13.29 19.74
CA THR A 456 -6.05 13.05 20.17
C THR A 456 -6.99 12.92 18.96
N GLY A 457 -6.89 13.83 17.98
CA GLY A 457 -7.72 13.80 16.77
C GLY A 457 -7.54 12.49 15.99
N PHE A 458 -6.30 12.09 15.73
CA PHE A 458 -6.02 10.81 15.03
C PHE A 458 -6.44 9.60 15.86
N SER A 459 -6.20 9.60 17.18
CA SER A 459 -6.63 8.50 18.05
C SER A 459 -8.15 8.30 18.01
N LEU A 460 -8.93 9.38 17.88
CA LEU A 460 -10.38 9.30 17.71
C LEU A 460 -10.78 8.69 16.37
N ILE A 461 -10.10 9.06 15.27
CA ILE A 461 -10.32 8.43 13.95
C ILE A 461 -10.04 6.93 14.02
N TYR A 462 -8.97 6.53 14.70
CA TYR A 462 -8.57 5.12 14.83
C TYR A 462 -9.36 4.36 15.90
N GLY A 463 -10.32 4.99 16.59
CA GLY A 463 -11.13 4.36 17.61
C GLY A 463 -10.36 3.99 18.88
N ALA A 464 -9.27 4.68 19.18
CA ALA A 464 -8.44 4.41 20.34
C ALA A 464 -9.23 4.62 21.64
N GLY A 465 -9.10 3.65 22.56
CA GLY A 465 -9.60 3.78 23.91
C GLY A 465 -8.77 4.79 24.73
N VAL A 466 -9.28 5.13 25.93
CA VAL A 466 -8.57 6.08 26.84
C VAL A 466 -7.16 5.57 27.19
N GLY A 467 -6.99 4.25 27.40
CA GLY A 467 -5.68 3.68 27.72
C GLY A 467 -4.63 3.93 26.65
N SER A 468 -4.97 3.59 25.38
CA SER A 468 -4.07 3.80 24.25
C SER A 468 -3.80 5.28 23.98
N LEU A 469 -4.80 6.15 24.15
CA LEU A 469 -4.62 7.60 24.05
C LEU A 469 -3.67 8.13 25.13
N SER A 470 -3.85 7.68 26.38
CA SER A 470 -2.99 8.10 27.50
C SER A 470 -1.53 7.69 27.30
N GLU A 471 -1.30 6.47 26.81
CA GLU A 471 0.02 5.96 26.45
C GLU A 471 0.68 6.81 25.35
N GLN A 472 -0.05 7.10 24.26
CA GLN A 472 0.44 7.95 23.17
C GLN A 472 0.75 9.39 23.59
N LEU A 473 0.00 9.91 24.55
CA LEU A 473 0.21 11.26 25.10
C LEU A 473 1.29 11.29 26.20
N GLY A 474 1.69 10.14 26.74
CA GLY A 474 2.60 10.06 27.89
C GLY A 474 1.99 10.62 29.18
N VAL A 475 0.67 10.47 29.39
CA VAL A 475 -0.05 11.02 30.54
C VAL A 475 -0.81 9.95 31.31
N PRO A 476 -1.14 10.16 32.60
CA PRO A 476 -1.99 9.25 33.38
C PRO A 476 -3.38 9.07 32.74
N MET A 477 -4.00 7.89 32.92
CA MET A 477 -5.32 7.57 32.37
C MET A 477 -6.42 8.59 32.73
N ALA A 478 -6.36 9.16 33.92
CA ALA A 478 -7.32 10.18 34.35
C ALA A 478 -7.22 11.45 33.49
N GLU A 479 -6.01 11.89 33.21
CA GLU A 479 -5.72 13.06 32.37
C GLU A 479 -6.08 12.76 30.90
N GLY A 480 -5.69 11.60 30.35
CA GLY A 480 -6.07 11.19 28.99
C GLY A 480 -7.59 11.13 28.79
N ARG A 481 -8.33 10.72 29.83
CA ARG A 481 -9.80 10.76 29.81
C ARG A 481 -10.32 12.20 29.76
N GLN A 482 -9.75 13.11 30.55
CA GLN A 482 -10.12 14.51 30.54
C GLN A 482 -9.86 15.16 29.17
N ILE A 483 -8.69 14.89 28.58
CA ILE A 483 -8.33 15.37 27.24
C ILE A 483 -9.34 14.87 26.19
N LYS A 484 -9.63 13.57 26.18
CA LYS A 484 -10.59 12.97 25.25
C LYS A 484 -11.99 13.61 25.38
N MET A 485 -12.49 13.75 26.61
CA MET A 485 -13.80 14.36 26.86
C MET A 485 -13.84 15.84 26.45
N ALA A 486 -12.79 16.61 26.76
CA ALA A 486 -12.68 18.01 26.39
C ALA A 486 -12.65 18.19 24.86
N TYR A 487 -11.91 17.33 24.17
CA TYR A 487 -11.81 17.33 22.70
C TYR A 487 -13.17 17.03 22.06
N LEU A 488 -13.86 15.97 22.50
CA LEU A 488 -15.19 15.60 21.98
C LEU A 488 -16.23 16.69 22.26
N LYS A 489 -16.16 17.35 23.43
CA LYS A 489 -17.03 18.49 23.76
C LYS A 489 -16.77 19.71 22.86
N ALA A 490 -15.50 19.94 22.50
CA ALA A 490 -15.10 21.02 21.59
C ALA A 490 -15.51 20.74 20.13
N MET A 491 -15.40 19.50 19.71
CA MET A 491 -15.73 19.02 18.36
C MET A 491 -17.17 18.47 18.29
N VAL A 492 -18.14 19.37 18.42
CA VAL A 492 -19.58 19.03 18.38
C VAL A 492 -19.91 18.26 17.08
N GLY A 493 -20.61 17.14 17.21
CA GLY A 493 -20.99 16.22 16.13
C GLY A 493 -20.08 14.99 16.00
N LEU A 494 -18.86 15.07 16.53
CA LEU A 494 -17.88 13.98 16.38
C LEU A 494 -18.29 12.70 17.13
N GLN A 495 -18.77 12.81 18.37
CA GLN A 495 -19.23 11.66 19.15
C GLN A 495 -20.46 11.00 18.51
N ASP A 496 -21.44 11.79 18.09
CA ASP A 496 -22.66 11.29 17.43
C ASP A 496 -22.32 10.53 16.13
N PHE A 497 -21.36 11.05 15.37
CA PHE A 497 -20.86 10.38 14.19
C PHE A 497 -20.20 9.03 14.51
N GLN A 498 -19.30 8.99 15.52
CA GLN A 498 -18.66 7.75 15.93
C GLN A 498 -19.66 6.70 16.40
N ASP A 499 -20.63 7.08 17.20
CA ASP A 499 -21.68 6.19 17.71
C ASP A 499 -22.54 5.64 16.56
N LEU A 500 -22.93 6.52 15.62
CA LEU A 500 -23.70 6.13 14.45
C LEU A 500 -22.97 5.13 13.55
N VAL A 501 -21.69 5.37 13.28
CA VAL A 501 -20.88 4.48 12.42
C VAL A 501 -20.61 3.17 13.13
N SER A 502 -20.27 3.21 14.42
CA SER A 502 -19.99 2.01 15.22
C SER A 502 -21.21 1.11 15.45
N ALA A 503 -22.43 1.62 15.25
CA ALA A 503 -23.65 0.82 15.32
C ALA A 503 -23.95 0.02 14.05
N ARG A 504 -23.16 0.20 12.97
CA ARG A 504 -23.37 -0.46 11.67
C ARG A 504 -22.66 -1.81 11.59
N SER A 505 -23.08 -2.64 10.64
CA SER A 505 -22.39 -3.88 10.26
C SER A 505 -21.36 -3.67 9.14
N GLU A 506 -21.47 -2.57 8.40
CA GLU A 506 -20.58 -2.21 7.30
C GLU A 506 -20.59 -0.69 7.06
N VAL A 507 -19.57 -0.21 6.36
CA VAL A 507 -19.50 1.17 5.87
C VAL A 507 -19.29 1.18 4.37
N LYS A 508 -19.81 2.21 3.69
CA LYS A 508 -19.57 2.46 2.27
C LYS A 508 -18.72 3.72 2.13
N THR A 509 -17.58 3.60 1.48
CA THR A 509 -16.66 4.72 1.21
C THR A 509 -17.25 5.67 0.17
N TRP A 510 -16.69 6.88 0.06
CA TRP A 510 -17.02 7.82 -1.02
C TRP A 510 -16.87 7.18 -2.41
N GLY A 511 -15.83 6.40 -2.61
CA GLY A 511 -15.56 5.72 -3.87
C GLY A 511 -16.44 4.51 -4.16
N GLY A 512 -17.40 4.19 -3.31
CA GLY A 512 -18.38 3.13 -3.52
C GLY A 512 -18.03 1.77 -2.95
N ARG A 513 -16.83 1.58 -2.36
CA ARG A 513 -16.45 0.30 -1.74
C ARG A 513 -17.20 0.07 -0.43
N ILE A 514 -17.57 -1.18 -0.19
CA ILE A 514 -18.22 -1.59 1.06
C ILE A 514 -17.23 -2.39 1.88
N ILE A 515 -17.06 -1.98 3.15
CA ILE A 515 -16.14 -2.62 4.10
C ILE A 515 -16.98 -3.11 5.28
N PRO A 516 -17.08 -4.44 5.47
CA PRO A 516 -17.82 -5.02 6.60
C PRO A 516 -17.04 -4.87 7.90
N VAL A 517 -17.74 -5.00 9.04
CA VAL A 517 -17.11 -5.12 10.35
C VAL A 517 -16.32 -6.44 10.43
N GLU A 518 -15.16 -6.41 11.08
CA GLU A 518 -14.39 -7.62 11.35
C GLU A 518 -15.20 -8.58 12.28
N PRO A 519 -15.12 -9.92 12.07
CA PRO A 519 -15.78 -10.87 12.95
C PRO A 519 -15.39 -10.68 14.41
N ALA A 520 -16.36 -10.71 15.30
CA ALA A 520 -16.11 -10.59 16.74
C ALA A 520 -15.21 -11.72 17.23
N LYS A 521 -14.32 -11.41 18.17
CA LYS A 521 -13.46 -12.41 18.84
C LYS A 521 -14.14 -12.88 20.12
N HIS A 522 -14.32 -14.18 20.22
CA HIS A 522 -14.80 -14.83 21.45
C HIS A 522 -13.59 -15.23 22.28
N ASN A 523 -13.51 -14.73 23.50
CA ASN A 523 -12.44 -15.07 24.45
C ASN A 523 -12.81 -16.31 25.26
N GLU A 524 -11.81 -16.94 25.87
CA GLU A 524 -11.99 -18.16 26.68
C GLU A 524 -12.85 -17.92 27.92
N ASP A 525 -12.91 -16.71 28.45
CA ASP A 525 -13.75 -16.26 29.57
C ASP A 525 -15.22 -16.03 29.21
N GLY A 526 -15.61 -16.27 27.93
CA GLY A 526 -16.95 -16.04 27.39
C GLY A 526 -17.23 -14.60 27.00
N SER A 527 -16.31 -13.67 27.19
CA SER A 527 -16.46 -12.30 26.72
C SER A 527 -16.36 -12.20 25.19
N VAL A 528 -17.09 -11.26 24.61
CA VAL A 528 -17.09 -11.04 23.16
C VAL A 528 -16.46 -9.67 22.88
N TRP A 529 -15.39 -9.68 22.10
CA TRP A 529 -14.74 -8.44 21.66
C TRP A 529 -15.22 -8.06 20.27
N SER A 530 -15.97 -6.95 20.17
CA SER A 530 -16.44 -6.38 18.91
C SER A 530 -15.42 -5.41 18.31
N PHE A 531 -15.33 -5.40 16.99
CA PHE A 531 -14.45 -4.52 16.23
C PHE A 531 -15.19 -3.37 15.52
N ASN A 532 -16.44 -3.10 15.87
CA ASN A 532 -17.26 -2.06 15.26
C ASN A 532 -16.62 -0.66 15.32
N TYR A 533 -15.86 -0.36 16.36
CA TYR A 533 -15.11 0.90 16.47
C TYR A 533 -14.14 1.16 15.33
N LYS A 534 -13.66 0.10 14.64
CA LYS A 534 -12.78 0.20 13.48
C LYS A 534 -13.48 0.72 12.22
N LEU A 535 -14.81 0.66 12.18
CA LEU A 535 -15.56 1.11 11.01
C LEU A 535 -15.35 2.60 10.71
N VAL A 536 -15.14 3.44 11.74
CA VAL A 536 -14.80 4.86 11.55
C VAL A 536 -13.50 4.99 10.77
N ASN A 537 -12.48 4.27 11.20
CA ASN A 537 -11.19 4.24 10.50
C ASN A 537 -11.32 3.68 9.07
N HIS A 538 -12.07 2.59 8.90
CA HIS A 538 -12.30 1.99 7.58
C HIS A 538 -13.02 2.97 6.62
N LEU A 539 -13.97 3.76 7.12
CA LEU A 539 -14.66 4.79 6.33
C LEU A 539 -13.70 5.91 5.92
N ILE A 540 -12.94 6.46 6.87
CA ILE A 540 -12.04 7.59 6.62
C ILE A 540 -10.86 7.16 5.73
N GLN A 541 -10.10 6.14 6.14
CA GLN A 541 -8.95 5.67 5.36
C GLN A 541 -9.35 5.05 4.02
N GLY A 542 -10.49 4.35 3.98
CA GLY A 542 -11.01 3.81 2.75
C GLY A 542 -11.38 4.90 1.75
N THR A 543 -12.02 5.97 2.21
CA THR A 543 -12.33 7.15 1.38
C THR A 543 -11.05 7.88 0.94
N ALA A 544 -10.06 8.04 1.83
CA ALA A 544 -8.77 8.63 1.50
C ALA A 544 -8.06 7.83 0.39
N ALA A 545 -8.08 6.49 0.49
CA ALA A 545 -7.51 5.62 -0.53
C ALA A 545 -8.23 5.75 -1.88
N ASP A 546 -9.56 5.82 -1.89
CA ASP A 546 -10.34 6.02 -3.11
C ASP A 546 -10.06 7.38 -3.74
N GLN A 547 -9.93 8.43 -2.93
CA GLN A 547 -9.60 9.79 -3.37
C GLN A 547 -8.21 9.83 -4.00
N THR A 548 -7.18 9.27 -3.36
CA THR A 548 -5.81 9.20 -3.89
C THR A 548 -5.77 8.42 -5.21
N LYS A 549 -6.42 7.26 -5.31
CA LYS A 549 -6.49 6.50 -6.55
C LYS A 549 -7.19 7.26 -7.67
N GLN A 550 -8.31 7.90 -7.36
CA GLN A 550 -9.05 8.67 -8.35
C GLN A 550 -8.25 9.88 -8.83
N SER A 551 -7.51 10.57 -7.95
CA SER A 551 -6.67 11.70 -8.36
C SER A 551 -5.54 11.28 -9.31
N ILE A 552 -4.94 10.11 -9.09
CA ILE A 552 -3.95 9.54 -10.01
C ILE A 552 -4.58 9.31 -11.39
N ILE A 553 -5.76 8.71 -11.44
CA ILE A 553 -6.49 8.45 -12.68
C ILE A 553 -6.86 9.76 -13.39
N GLU A 554 -7.43 10.74 -12.66
CA GLU A 554 -7.83 12.04 -13.24
C GLU A 554 -6.64 12.81 -13.80
N TYR A 555 -5.50 12.78 -13.11
CA TYR A 555 -4.28 13.39 -13.60
C TYR A 555 -3.81 12.77 -14.92
N HIS A 556 -3.86 11.43 -15.04
CA HIS A 556 -3.44 10.70 -16.24
C HIS A 556 -4.43 10.79 -17.42
N LYS A 557 -5.63 11.33 -17.22
CA LYS A 557 -6.54 11.69 -18.33
C LYS A 557 -6.09 12.93 -19.10
N ASN A 558 -5.19 13.72 -18.51
CA ASN A 558 -4.58 14.86 -19.19
C ASN A 558 -3.53 14.35 -20.21
N PRO A 559 -3.59 14.74 -21.50
CA PRO A 559 -2.66 14.26 -22.52
C PRO A 559 -1.20 14.71 -22.34
N HIS A 560 -0.94 15.65 -21.44
CA HIS A 560 0.38 16.21 -21.15
C HIS A 560 0.81 15.95 -19.70
N TYR A 561 0.35 14.88 -19.10
CA TYR A 561 0.69 14.52 -17.72
C TYR A 561 2.16 14.13 -17.56
N GLY A 562 2.72 14.45 -16.40
CA GLY A 562 3.98 13.88 -15.96
C GLY A 562 3.83 12.40 -15.60
N ARG A 563 4.93 11.66 -15.69
CA ARG A 563 4.90 10.22 -15.37
C ARG A 563 4.73 10.01 -13.86
N PHE A 564 3.77 9.17 -13.48
CA PHE A 564 3.61 8.74 -12.09
C PHE A 564 4.83 7.91 -11.65
N LEU A 565 5.48 8.33 -10.58
CA LEU A 565 6.61 7.63 -9.97
C LEU A 565 6.15 6.74 -8.82
N MET A 566 5.44 7.34 -7.87
CA MET A 566 5.00 6.66 -6.65
C MET A 566 3.95 7.49 -5.90
N THR A 567 3.32 6.85 -4.92
CA THR A 567 2.53 7.55 -3.90
C THR A 567 2.99 7.11 -2.51
N VAL A 568 3.08 8.06 -1.59
CA VAL A 568 3.48 7.81 -0.20
C VAL A 568 2.44 8.46 0.71
N HIS A 569 1.64 7.63 1.39
CA HIS A 569 0.50 8.05 2.19
C HIS A 569 -0.54 8.81 1.37
N ASP A 570 -0.56 10.13 1.45
CA ASP A 570 -1.43 11.09 0.77
C ASP A 570 -0.67 11.97 -0.25
N GLU A 571 0.64 11.73 -0.43
CA GLU A 571 1.50 12.39 -1.41
C GLU A 571 1.51 11.61 -2.74
N ASN A 572 1.31 12.32 -3.86
CA ASN A 572 1.55 11.82 -5.22
C ASN A 572 2.83 12.42 -5.78
N VAL A 573 3.72 11.58 -6.29
CA VAL A 573 5.03 11.98 -6.82
C VAL A 573 5.12 11.64 -8.30
N THR A 574 5.42 12.64 -9.12
CA THR A 574 5.50 12.52 -10.58
C THR A 574 6.83 13.07 -11.10
N SER A 575 7.27 12.61 -12.27
CA SER A 575 8.37 13.19 -13.02
C SER A 575 7.80 14.04 -14.15
N VAL A 576 8.22 15.31 -14.22
CA VAL A 576 7.67 16.30 -15.14
C VAL A 576 8.78 17.10 -15.80
N LYS A 577 8.55 17.58 -17.02
CA LYS A 577 9.49 18.50 -17.68
C LYS A 577 9.46 19.86 -17.00
N LEU A 578 10.64 20.44 -16.77
CA LEU A 578 10.74 21.75 -16.13
C LEU A 578 9.96 22.84 -16.89
N GLU A 579 9.98 22.80 -18.21
CA GLU A 579 9.25 23.73 -19.08
C GLU A 579 7.72 23.68 -18.96
N SER A 580 7.17 22.53 -18.51
CA SER A 580 5.73 22.32 -18.30
C SER A 580 5.34 22.33 -16.81
N LEU A 581 6.29 22.54 -15.90
CA LEU A 581 6.09 22.38 -14.46
C LEU A 581 4.86 23.14 -13.93
N HIS A 582 4.70 24.41 -14.28
CA HIS A 582 3.54 25.20 -13.82
C HIS A 582 2.20 24.61 -14.30
N ALA A 583 2.13 24.20 -15.57
CA ALA A 583 0.93 23.55 -16.12
C ALA A 583 0.64 22.21 -15.44
N GLU A 584 1.69 21.43 -15.16
CA GLU A 584 1.57 20.15 -14.46
C GLU A 584 1.15 20.32 -12.97
N MET A 585 1.66 21.35 -12.30
CA MET A 585 1.20 21.71 -10.95
C MET A 585 -0.30 22.02 -10.94
N MET A 586 -0.78 22.82 -11.90
CA MET A 586 -2.22 23.15 -12.02
C MET A 586 -3.06 21.92 -12.33
N ALA A 587 -2.59 21.04 -13.23
CA ALA A 587 -3.30 19.81 -13.59
C ALA A 587 -3.38 18.82 -12.42
N LEU A 588 -2.27 18.63 -11.69
CA LEU A 588 -2.22 17.74 -10.52
C LEU A 588 -3.08 18.30 -9.37
N ALA A 589 -3.03 19.61 -9.11
CA ALA A 589 -3.93 20.26 -8.16
C ALA A 589 -5.39 20.02 -8.51
N GLN A 590 -5.77 20.27 -9.77
CA GLN A 590 -7.14 20.06 -10.22
C GLN A 590 -7.58 18.59 -10.06
N ALA A 591 -6.70 17.64 -10.35
CA ALA A 591 -6.99 16.21 -10.18
C ALA A 591 -7.17 15.81 -8.72
N MET A 592 -6.43 16.42 -7.80
CA MET A 592 -6.48 16.10 -6.36
C MET A 592 -7.57 16.88 -5.62
N GLU A 593 -7.71 18.18 -5.87
CA GLU A 593 -8.67 19.05 -5.17
C GLU A 593 -10.07 19.04 -5.80
N GLY A 594 -10.15 18.80 -7.12
CA GLY A 594 -11.37 18.94 -7.92
C GLY A 594 -12.33 17.75 -7.84
N LEU A 595 -12.05 16.73 -7.04
CA LEU A 595 -12.93 15.56 -6.91
C LEU A 595 -14.28 15.95 -6.29
N PRO A 596 -15.40 15.56 -6.93
CA PRO A 596 -16.73 16.01 -6.51
C PRO A 596 -17.23 15.28 -5.26
N GLY A 597 -18.27 15.84 -4.62
CA GLY A 597 -19.05 15.17 -3.58
C GLY A 597 -18.55 15.36 -2.16
N PHE A 598 -17.61 16.24 -1.95
CA PHE A 598 -17.15 16.62 -0.63
C PHE A 598 -17.74 17.96 -0.18
N ASP A 599 -18.17 18.03 1.08
CA ASP A 599 -18.65 19.27 1.72
C ASP A 599 -17.51 20.15 2.26
N VAL A 600 -16.30 19.61 2.28
CA VAL A 600 -15.08 20.24 2.74
C VAL A 600 -14.17 20.49 1.57
N PRO A 601 -13.50 21.65 1.49
CA PRO A 601 -12.48 21.90 0.46
C PRO A 601 -11.24 21.06 0.74
N PHE A 602 -10.69 20.43 -0.30
CA PHE A 602 -9.35 19.83 -0.24
C PHE A 602 -8.33 20.83 -0.77
N ILE A 603 -7.15 20.80 -0.20
CA ILE A 603 -6.02 21.63 -0.58
C ILE A 603 -4.80 20.73 -0.64
N VAL A 604 -3.98 20.90 -1.68
CA VAL A 604 -2.70 20.24 -1.81
C VAL A 604 -1.56 21.23 -1.66
N GLU A 605 -0.49 20.77 -1.04
CA GLU A 605 0.80 21.46 -0.98
C GLU A 605 1.69 20.84 -2.06
N MET A 606 2.34 21.67 -2.86
CA MET A 606 3.17 21.22 -3.96
C MET A 606 4.58 21.71 -3.80
N GLU A 607 5.49 20.79 -4.06
CA GLU A 607 6.92 21.05 -4.05
C GLU A 607 7.55 20.37 -5.27
N TRP A 608 8.66 20.93 -5.77
CA TRP A 608 9.39 20.37 -6.89
C TRP A 608 10.90 20.43 -6.67
N GLY A 609 11.66 19.56 -7.34
CA GLY A 609 13.12 19.54 -7.20
C GLY A 609 13.80 18.51 -8.10
N TYR A 610 15.12 18.47 -8.01
CA TYR A 610 15.95 17.54 -8.81
C TYR A 610 16.18 16.17 -8.12
N ASN A 611 15.71 16.01 -6.91
CA ASN A 611 15.59 14.75 -6.18
C ASN A 611 14.43 14.86 -5.19
N TRP A 612 14.01 13.74 -4.60
CA TRP A 612 12.82 13.71 -3.72
C TRP A 612 13.04 14.27 -2.30
N HIS A 613 14.25 14.75 -1.96
CA HIS A 613 14.52 15.37 -0.68
C HIS A 613 14.64 16.90 -0.78
N GLU A 614 15.38 17.37 -1.78
CA GLU A 614 15.64 18.81 -1.98
C GLU A 614 14.52 19.42 -2.82
N LEU A 615 13.33 19.51 -2.21
CA LEU A 615 12.15 20.06 -2.84
C LEU A 615 11.95 21.52 -2.39
N THR A 616 11.33 22.33 -3.25
CA THR A 616 10.96 23.72 -3.00
C THR A 616 9.55 24.02 -3.49
N SER A 617 8.86 24.91 -2.77
CA SER A 617 7.57 25.47 -3.19
C SER A 617 7.72 26.79 -3.97
N GLU A 618 8.95 27.30 -4.15
CA GLU A 618 9.20 28.50 -4.93
C GLU A 618 8.95 28.26 -6.42
N GLU A 619 8.35 29.24 -7.11
CA GLU A 619 8.18 29.14 -8.55
C GLU A 619 9.55 29.09 -9.25
N PRO A 620 9.74 28.25 -10.28
CA PRO A 620 10.99 28.22 -11.02
C PRO A 620 11.24 29.58 -11.69
N ASN A 621 12.44 30.10 -11.50
CA ASN A 621 12.91 31.26 -12.28
C ASN A 621 13.25 30.79 -13.72
N VAL A 622 12.24 30.64 -14.57
CA VAL A 622 12.40 30.24 -15.98
C VAL A 622 12.34 31.47 -16.87
#